data_5ec673f8d031a615b978734bead8b8fc
#
_entry.id   5ec673f8d031a615b978734bead8b8fc
#
_cell.length_a   1.000
_cell.length_b   1.000
_cell.length_c   1.000
_cell.angle_alpha   90.00
_cell.angle_beta   90.00
_cell.angle_gamma   90.00
#
_symmetry.space_group_name_H-M   'P 1'
#
loop_
_entity.id
_entity.type
_entity.pdbx_description
1 polymer ?
#
loop_
_entity_poly.entity_id
_entity_poly.type
_entity_poly.pdbx_seq_one_letter_code
_entity_poly.pdbx_strand_id
1 'polypeptide(L)'
;MGFEPIRTERLILRPPRLSDADAAYERRSLPEVARYQDWEMPYTRERAEQSMARTAAMDGPVDDAGWTITVVDAAEPDRILGDLSVQLRWGGRTGYFGYTFHPDHWGRGYATEAARALVHFLFTDIGVSRIESSLHPDNPPSARVLEACGLIFEGLTRQSFWVGDECSDDMLYGMTRSDWEAWCNRPRQRPDQVELVPVTAGNRRAVGDLVIHKTQERFVSTMLGNFRDALLPPLRDGVPVVPWFRAIEADGEIVGFIMAAEITEARATPRLWRLLVDRMHQRRGIGSAALDLFEHWCADHGATAIEVSWTVGPGSPAPMYQARGYEPTGQIEDGEIHAIKRLT
;
A
#
# COMPACT_ATOMS: atom_id res chain seq x y z
N MET A 1 -24.06 22.73 -0.06
CA MET A 1 -24.45 21.87 -1.21
C MET A 1 -24.58 20.48 -0.60
N GLY A 2 -25.77 19.87 -0.69
CA GLY A 2 -26.04 18.55 -0.09
C GLY A 2 -25.19 17.47 -0.75
N PHE A 3 -24.85 16.43 -0.01
CA PHE A 3 -24.12 15.26 -0.53
C PHE A 3 -25.06 14.37 -1.35
N GLU A 4 -24.80 14.28 -2.64
CA GLU A 4 -25.50 13.34 -3.50
C GLU A 4 -24.86 11.94 -3.44
N PRO A 5 -25.66 10.85 -3.45
CA PRO A 5 -25.10 9.50 -3.41
C PRO A 5 -24.13 9.21 -4.56
N ILE A 6 -22.95 8.72 -4.22
CA ILE A 6 -21.92 8.33 -5.20
C ILE A 6 -22.13 6.86 -5.54
N ARG A 7 -22.25 6.55 -6.84
CA ARG A 7 -22.31 5.17 -7.34
C ARG A 7 -20.97 4.76 -7.92
N THR A 8 -20.52 3.57 -7.55
CA THR A 8 -19.35 2.90 -8.13
C THR A 8 -19.80 1.63 -8.87
N GLU A 9 -18.89 0.76 -9.24
CA GLU A 9 -19.21 -0.51 -9.89
C GLU A 9 -20.06 -1.43 -9.00
N ARG A 10 -19.73 -1.52 -7.70
CA ARG A 10 -20.34 -2.45 -6.75
C ARG A 10 -21.01 -1.78 -5.56
N LEU A 11 -20.81 -0.46 -5.35
CA LEU A 11 -21.19 0.23 -4.13
C LEU A 11 -22.07 1.46 -4.42
N ILE A 12 -22.87 1.81 -3.40
CA ILE A 12 -23.48 3.13 -3.29
C ILE A 12 -23.02 3.74 -1.95
N LEU A 13 -22.39 4.88 -2.03
CA LEU A 13 -22.01 5.73 -0.90
C LEU A 13 -23.14 6.75 -0.73
N ARG A 14 -23.86 6.71 0.38
CA ARG A 14 -25.03 7.57 0.61
C ARG A 14 -25.00 8.26 1.97
N PRO A 15 -25.77 9.33 2.15
CA PRO A 15 -26.00 9.90 3.49
C PRO A 15 -26.47 8.83 4.47
N PRO A 16 -26.08 8.92 5.76
CA PRO A 16 -26.54 7.99 6.77
C PRO A 16 -28.03 8.20 7.06
N ARG A 17 -28.70 7.15 7.56
CA ARG A 17 -30.08 7.18 8.02
C ARG A 17 -30.15 6.73 9.47
N LEU A 18 -31.16 7.13 10.19
CA LEU A 18 -31.41 6.64 11.56
C LEU A 18 -31.51 5.11 11.62
N SER A 19 -32.10 4.49 10.59
CA SER A 19 -32.21 3.05 10.45
C SER A 19 -30.87 2.32 10.29
N ASP A 20 -29.77 3.02 10.02
CA ASP A 20 -28.44 2.43 9.89
C ASP A 20 -27.78 2.15 11.26
N ALA A 21 -28.38 2.62 12.36
CA ALA A 21 -27.82 2.51 13.70
C ALA A 21 -27.57 1.06 14.13
N ASP A 22 -28.48 0.13 13.80
CA ASP A 22 -28.33 -1.28 14.13
C ASP A 22 -27.12 -1.90 13.45
N ALA A 23 -26.94 -1.68 12.15
CA ALA A 23 -25.79 -2.17 11.41
C ALA A 23 -24.47 -1.51 11.88
N ALA A 24 -24.51 -0.24 12.28
CA ALA A 24 -23.36 0.45 12.86
C ALA A 24 -23.00 -0.13 14.23
N TYR A 25 -23.98 -0.40 15.09
CA TYR A 25 -23.79 -1.05 16.39
C TYR A 25 -23.21 -2.45 16.22
N GLU A 26 -23.85 -3.31 15.40
CA GLU A 26 -23.39 -4.68 15.14
C GLU A 26 -21.91 -4.69 14.71
N ARG A 27 -21.55 -3.89 13.74
CA ARG A 27 -20.18 -3.82 13.23
C ARG A 27 -19.19 -3.27 14.24
N ARG A 28 -19.51 -2.14 14.91
CA ARG A 28 -18.55 -1.42 15.78
C ARG A 28 -18.39 -2.06 17.15
N SER A 29 -19.30 -2.95 17.56
CA SER A 29 -19.18 -3.74 18.78
C SER A 29 -18.30 -4.99 18.64
N LEU A 30 -17.88 -5.34 17.41
CA LEU A 30 -16.97 -6.44 17.17
C LEU A 30 -15.53 -6.08 17.60
N PRO A 31 -14.88 -6.90 18.47
CA PRO A 31 -13.54 -6.61 18.97
C PRO A 31 -12.49 -6.46 17.88
N GLU A 32 -12.56 -7.28 16.83
CA GLU A 32 -11.65 -7.20 15.67
C GLU A 32 -11.81 -5.94 14.86
N VAL A 33 -12.99 -5.32 14.84
CA VAL A 33 -13.26 -4.02 14.19
C VAL A 33 -12.78 -2.89 15.08
N ALA A 34 -13.06 -2.94 16.38
CA ALA A 34 -12.70 -1.91 17.35
C ALA A 34 -11.19 -1.79 17.60
N ARG A 35 -10.44 -2.88 17.38
CA ARG A 35 -9.02 -3.02 17.76
C ARG A 35 -8.10 -1.83 17.40
N TYR A 36 -8.38 -1.14 16.31
CA TYR A 36 -7.54 -0.04 15.80
C TYR A 36 -8.35 1.24 15.55
N GLN A 37 -9.47 1.38 16.23
CA GLN A 37 -10.39 2.51 16.06
C GLN A 37 -10.29 3.48 17.23
N ASP A 38 -10.93 4.63 17.08
CA ASP A 38 -10.90 5.76 18.02
C ASP A 38 -12.03 5.73 19.06
N TRP A 39 -12.63 4.59 19.31
CA TRP A 39 -13.69 4.45 20.32
C TRP A 39 -13.39 3.39 21.35
N GLU A 40 -13.82 3.67 22.58
CA GLU A 40 -13.74 2.73 23.70
C GLU A 40 -14.78 1.61 23.58
N MET A 41 -14.41 0.44 24.09
CA MET A 41 -15.30 -0.71 24.26
C MET A 41 -15.83 -0.79 25.69
N PRO A 42 -17.08 -1.27 25.90
CA PRO A 42 -18.02 -1.75 24.89
C PRO A 42 -18.64 -0.60 24.08
N TYR A 43 -18.76 -0.77 22.75
CA TYR A 43 -19.52 0.16 21.92
C TYR A 43 -21.01 -0.11 22.10
N THR A 44 -21.80 0.88 22.53
CA THR A 44 -23.21 0.68 22.88
C THR A 44 -24.17 1.04 21.75
N ARG A 45 -25.38 0.48 21.79
CA ARG A 45 -26.45 0.81 20.83
C ARG A 45 -26.83 2.29 20.88
N GLU A 46 -26.93 2.86 22.07
CA GLU A 46 -27.22 4.28 22.27
C GLU A 46 -26.18 5.17 21.60
N ARG A 47 -24.89 4.77 21.66
CA ARG A 47 -23.81 5.51 20.98
C ARG A 47 -23.96 5.42 19.47
N ALA A 48 -24.35 4.28 18.91
CA ALA A 48 -24.64 4.13 17.50
C ALA A 48 -25.82 5.01 17.05
N GLU A 49 -26.92 4.99 17.81
CA GLU A 49 -28.11 5.81 17.55
C GLU A 49 -27.80 7.30 17.59
N GLN A 50 -27.07 7.76 18.62
CA GLN A 50 -26.65 9.17 18.74
C GLN A 50 -25.74 9.59 17.59
N SER A 51 -24.78 8.74 17.20
CA SER A 51 -23.89 9.02 16.08
C SER A 51 -24.66 9.13 14.76
N MET A 52 -25.57 8.19 14.49
CA MET A 52 -26.40 8.22 13.27
C MET A 52 -27.37 9.40 13.28
N ALA A 53 -28.01 9.72 14.40
CA ALA A 53 -28.90 10.87 14.51
C ALA A 53 -28.17 12.17 14.22
N ARG A 54 -26.97 12.34 14.79
CA ARG A 54 -26.15 13.54 14.59
C ARG A 54 -25.74 13.68 13.11
N THR A 55 -25.25 12.62 12.48
CA THR A 55 -24.73 12.70 11.11
C THR A 55 -25.83 12.68 10.06
N ALA A 56 -26.99 12.05 10.31
CA ALA A 56 -28.17 12.10 9.43
C ALA A 56 -28.86 13.47 9.40
N ALA A 57 -28.65 14.31 10.41
CA ALA A 57 -29.15 15.67 10.45
C ALA A 57 -28.27 16.67 9.65
N MET A 58 -27.12 16.21 9.11
CA MET A 58 -26.18 17.03 8.35
C MET A 58 -26.37 16.79 6.84
N ASP A 59 -26.26 17.85 6.05
CA ASP A 59 -26.37 17.78 4.58
C ASP A 59 -25.10 17.27 3.88
N GLY A 60 -24.02 17.07 4.63
CA GLY A 60 -22.71 16.63 4.11
C GLY A 60 -21.57 16.95 5.06
N PRO A 61 -20.31 16.75 4.63
CA PRO A 61 -19.15 17.05 5.44
C PRO A 61 -19.01 18.56 5.66
N VAL A 62 -18.71 18.94 6.91
CA VAL A 62 -18.49 20.33 7.31
C VAL A 62 -17.15 20.47 8.04
N ASP A 63 -16.70 21.73 8.21
CA ASP A 63 -15.45 22.02 8.90
C ASP A 63 -15.53 21.64 10.39
N ASP A 64 -14.47 21.02 10.88
CA ASP A 64 -14.27 20.57 12.27
C ASP A 64 -15.35 19.63 12.86
N ALA A 65 -16.22 19.05 12.02
CA ALA A 65 -17.18 18.05 12.47
C ALA A 65 -17.12 16.76 11.63
N GLY A 66 -17.07 15.62 12.33
CA GLY A 66 -17.11 14.29 11.67
C GLY A 66 -18.49 14.01 11.09
N TRP A 67 -18.53 13.57 9.86
CA TRP A 67 -19.71 13.14 9.14
C TRP A 67 -19.55 11.69 8.64
N THR A 68 -20.64 10.92 8.63
CA THR A 68 -20.65 9.52 8.22
C THR A 68 -21.25 9.36 6.83
N ILE A 69 -20.64 8.52 6.00
CA ILE A 69 -21.19 8.06 4.72
C ILE A 69 -21.44 6.57 4.86
N THR A 70 -22.68 6.14 4.71
CA THR A 70 -23.03 4.71 4.70
C THR A 70 -22.69 4.09 3.36
N VAL A 71 -22.00 2.96 3.37
CA VAL A 71 -21.61 2.19 2.18
C VAL A 71 -22.50 0.96 2.07
N VAL A 72 -23.27 0.87 0.99
CA VAL A 72 -24.17 -0.26 0.72
C VAL A 72 -23.80 -0.97 -0.58
N ASP A 73 -24.24 -2.20 -0.71
CA ASP A 73 -24.12 -2.97 -1.96
C ASP A 73 -25.00 -2.35 -3.05
N ALA A 74 -24.49 -2.15 -4.25
CA ALA A 74 -25.25 -1.56 -5.35
C ALA A 74 -26.35 -2.49 -5.92
N ALA A 75 -26.17 -3.81 -5.78
CA ALA A 75 -27.15 -4.82 -6.20
C ALA A 75 -28.23 -5.05 -5.12
N GLU A 76 -27.85 -4.88 -3.83
CA GLU A 76 -28.73 -5.03 -2.66
C GLU A 76 -28.65 -3.79 -1.77
N PRO A 77 -29.31 -2.67 -2.11
CA PRO A 77 -29.13 -1.37 -1.43
C PRO A 77 -29.52 -1.34 0.07
N ASP A 78 -30.23 -2.33 0.54
CA ASP A 78 -30.55 -2.52 1.96
C ASP A 78 -29.41 -3.19 2.74
N ARG A 79 -28.43 -3.79 2.04
CA ARG A 79 -27.27 -4.43 2.63
C ARG A 79 -26.16 -3.44 2.90
N ILE A 80 -26.00 -3.08 4.17
CA ILE A 80 -24.93 -2.20 4.62
C ILE A 80 -23.63 -3.00 4.75
N LEU A 81 -22.57 -2.58 4.07
CA LEU A 81 -21.26 -3.21 4.09
C LEU A 81 -20.29 -2.56 5.09
N GLY A 82 -20.46 -1.25 5.28
CA GLY A 82 -19.59 -0.45 6.12
C GLY A 82 -19.95 1.03 6.12
N ASP A 83 -19.05 1.83 6.61
CA ASP A 83 -19.13 3.29 6.54
C ASP A 83 -17.75 3.93 6.30
N LEU A 84 -17.79 5.18 5.82
CA LEU A 84 -16.67 6.10 5.79
C LEU A 84 -16.97 7.24 6.76
N SER A 85 -15.96 7.72 7.46
CA SER A 85 -16.01 8.96 8.24
C SER A 85 -15.23 10.04 7.50
N VAL A 86 -15.78 11.24 7.44
CA VAL A 86 -15.15 12.40 6.80
C VAL A 86 -15.21 13.58 7.73
N GLN A 87 -14.11 14.30 7.84
CA GLN A 87 -14.02 15.58 8.52
C GLN A 87 -13.30 16.58 7.60
N LEU A 88 -13.85 17.74 7.40
CA LEU A 88 -13.12 18.85 6.80
C LEU A 88 -12.37 19.59 7.90
N ARG A 89 -11.20 20.13 7.58
CA ARG A 89 -10.31 20.85 8.49
C ARG A 89 -9.76 22.10 7.79
N TRP A 90 -9.34 23.06 8.58
CA TRP A 90 -8.66 24.27 8.09
C TRP A 90 -9.53 25.11 7.14
N GLY A 91 -10.80 25.31 7.49
CA GLY A 91 -11.75 26.05 6.65
C GLY A 91 -12.10 25.29 5.37
N GLY A 92 -12.24 23.97 5.44
CA GLY A 92 -12.60 23.12 4.32
C GLY A 92 -11.45 22.84 3.33
N ARG A 93 -10.19 23.18 3.66
CA ARG A 93 -9.05 23.01 2.76
C ARG A 93 -8.45 21.60 2.81
N THR A 94 -8.64 20.87 3.91
CA THR A 94 -8.12 19.52 4.11
C THR A 94 -9.28 18.58 4.44
N GLY A 95 -9.34 17.45 3.74
CA GLY A 95 -10.23 16.34 4.06
C GLY A 95 -9.49 15.28 4.88
N TYR A 96 -10.01 14.95 6.06
CA TYR A 96 -9.56 13.80 6.83
C TYR A 96 -10.61 12.71 6.74
N PHE A 97 -10.22 11.46 6.50
CA PHE A 97 -11.17 10.36 6.41
C PHE A 97 -10.67 9.08 7.05
N GLY A 98 -11.63 8.27 7.49
CA GLY A 98 -11.46 6.91 7.95
C GLY A 98 -12.54 5.99 7.37
N TYR A 99 -12.45 4.70 7.65
CA TYR A 99 -13.44 3.71 7.18
C TYR A 99 -13.53 2.53 8.12
N THR A 100 -14.73 1.92 8.13
CA THR A 100 -15.01 0.72 8.92
C THR A 100 -15.93 -0.20 8.12
N PHE A 101 -15.51 -1.44 7.90
CA PHE A 101 -16.28 -2.46 7.19
C PHE A 101 -16.51 -3.68 8.10
N HIS A 102 -17.66 -4.35 7.92
CA HIS A 102 -17.92 -5.59 8.61
C HIS A 102 -16.93 -6.67 8.18
N PRO A 103 -16.42 -7.54 9.09
CA PRO A 103 -15.42 -8.57 8.77
C PRO A 103 -15.80 -9.48 7.60
N ASP A 104 -17.08 -9.84 7.45
CA ASP A 104 -17.59 -10.66 6.34
C ASP A 104 -17.33 -10.02 4.96
N HIS A 105 -17.00 -8.74 4.91
CA HIS A 105 -16.74 -7.98 3.70
C HIS A 105 -15.26 -7.65 3.48
N TRP A 106 -14.38 -8.05 4.40
CA TRP A 106 -12.93 -7.85 4.27
C TRP A 106 -12.34 -8.69 3.13
N GLY A 107 -11.21 -8.23 2.59
CA GLY A 107 -10.49 -8.92 1.52
C GLY A 107 -11.14 -8.88 0.15
N ARG A 108 -12.33 -8.26 0.01
CA ARG A 108 -13.10 -8.18 -1.25
C ARG A 108 -12.88 -6.88 -2.03
N GLY A 109 -12.04 -5.97 -1.52
CA GLY A 109 -11.71 -4.69 -2.16
C GLY A 109 -12.75 -3.58 -1.96
N TYR A 110 -13.82 -3.80 -1.19
CA TYR A 110 -14.88 -2.79 -0.96
C TYR A 110 -14.34 -1.52 -0.29
N ALA A 111 -13.50 -1.65 0.73
CA ALA A 111 -12.90 -0.48 1.40
C ALA A 111 -12.06 0.37 0.41
N THR A 112 -11.29 -0.28 -0.46
CA THR A 112 -10.49 0.42 -1.48
C THR A 112 -11.38 1.11 -2.52
N GLU A 113 -12.46 0.47 -2.96
CA GLU A 113 -13.40 1.04 -3.93
C GLU A 113 -14.12 2.27 -3.34
N ALA A 114 -14.63 2.15 -2.11
CA ALA A 114 -15.29 3.24 -1.41
C ALA A 114 -14.33 4.41 -1.13
N ALA A 115 -13.13 4.13 -0.63
CA ALA A 115 -12.12 5.16 -0.35
C ALA A 115 -11.69 5.91 -1.62
N ARG A 116 -11.52 5.23 -2.76
CA ARG A 116 -11.21 5.87 -4.04
C ARG A 116 -12.32 6.82 -4.50
N ALA A 117 -13.57 6.40 -4.36
CA ALA A 117 -14.72 7.23 -4.71
C ALA A 117 -14.78 8.48 -3.81
N LEU A 118 -14.52 8.32 -2.51
CA LEU A 118 -14.46 9.43 -1.57
C LEU A 118 -13.30 10.39 -1.87
N VAL A 119 -12.09 9.88 -2.14
CA VAL A 119 -10.92 10.70 -2.50
C VAL A 119 -11.21 11.52 -3.76
N HIS A 120 -11.83 10.91 -4.77
CA HIS A 120 -12.26 11.61 -5.97
C HIS A 120 -13.23 12.75 -5.62
N PHE A 121 -14.31 12.45 -4.90
CA PHE A 121 -15.31 13.43 -4.46
C PHE A 121 -14.69 14.61 -3.67
N LEU A 122 -13.79 14.30 -2.73
CA LEU A 122 -13.15 15.36 -1.93
C LEU A 122 -12.31 16.32 -2.79
N PHE A 123 -11.59 15.82 -3.80
CA PHE A 123 -10.81 16.67 -4.69
C PHE A 123 -11.66 17.38 -5.75
N THR A 124 -12.68 16.74 -6.33
CA THR A 124 -13.45 17.31 -7.46
C THR A 124 -14.63 18.16 -7.03
N ASP A 125 -15.43 17.67 -6.08
CA ASP A 125 -16.71 18.27 -5.74
C ASP A 125 -16.58 19.21 -4.53
N ILE A 126 -15.86 18.78 -3.47
CA ILE A 126 -15.56 19.63 -2.32
C ILE A 126 -14.44 20.62 -2.62
N GLY A 127 -13.46 20.21 -3.41
CA GLY A 127 -12.37 21.08 -3.83
C GLY A 127 -11.23 21.21 -2.81
N VAL A 128 -11.04 20.22 -1.92
CA VAL A 128 -9.94 20.25 -0.95
C VAL A 128 -8.57 20.36 -1.63
N SER A 129 -7.60 20.95 -0.94
CA SER A 129 -6.21 21.03 -1.42
C SER A 129 -5.39 19.83 -0.99
N ARG A 130 -5.82 19.13 0.08
CA ARG A 130 -5.11 18.01 0.69
C ARG A 130 -6.10 17.02 1.29
N ILE A 131 -5.72 15.76 1.30
CA ILE A 131 -6.39 14.69 2.04
C ILE A 131 -5.40 14.08 3.01
N GLU A 132 -5.89 13.72 4.20
CA GLU A 132 -5.15 13.06 5.26
C GLU A 132 -5.93 11.84 5.77
N SER A 133 -5.20 10.87 6.26
CA SER A 133 -5.72 9.75 7.04
C SER A 133 -4.63 9.25 7.96
N SER A 134 -5.00 8.63 9.07
CA SER A 134 -4.05 8.00 9.96
C SER A 134 -4.50 6.60 10.35
N LEU A 135 -3.56 5.80 10.84
CA LEU A 135 -3.83 4.41 11.24
C LEU A 135 -2.80 3.89 12.22
N HIS A 136 -3.21 2.92 13.03
CA HIS A 136 -2.31 2.19 13.92
C HIS A 136 -1.24 1.43 13.12
N PRO A 137 0.06 1.44 13.53
CA PRO A 137 1.16 0.76 12.80
C PRO A 137 0.91 -0.74 12.56
N ASP A 138 0.23 -1.41 13.49
CA ASP A 138 -0.11 -2.84 13.38
C ASP A 138 -1.36 -3.11 12.53
N ASN A 139 -1.80 -2.13 11.72
CA ASN A 139 -2.91 -2.28 10.78
C ASN A 139 -2.48 -2.20 9.30
N PRO A 140 -1.59 -3.09 8.80
CA PRO A 140 -1.18 -3.10 7.41
C PRO A 140 -2.32 -3.24 6.39
N PRO A 141 -3.44 -3.93 6.68
CA PRO A 141 -4.58 -3.94 5.78
C PRO A 141 -5.12 -2.55 5.46
N SER A 142 -5.24 -1.68 6.49
CA SER A 142 -5.67 -0.29 6.30
C SER A 142 -4.65 0.51 5.51
N ALA A 143 -3.36 0.41 5.82
CA ALA A 143 -2.30 1.06 5.05
C ALA A 143 -2.39 0.73 3.55
N ARG A 144 -2.62 -0.55 3.19
CA ARG A 144 -2.79 -0.96 1.79
C ARG A 144 -3.99 -0.32 1.09
N VAL A 145 -5.08 -0.04 1.81
CA VAL A 145 -6.24 0.69 1.25
C VAL A 145 -5.84 2.12 0.92
N LEU A 146 -5.17 2.83 1.83
CA LEU A 146 -4.71 4.21 1.60
C LEU A 146 -3.71 4.28 0.44
N GLU A 147 -2.73 3.39 0.42
CA GLU A 147 -1.73 3.29 -0.65
C GLU A 147 -2.38 2.97 -2.02
N ALA A 148 -3.40 2.12 -2.05
CA ALA A 148 -4.15 1.81 -3.27
C ALA A 148 -4.99 3.00 -3.77
N CYS A 149 -5.30 3.97 -2.89
CA CYS A 149 -5.90 5.25 -3.27
C CYS A 149 -4.84 6.27 -3.72
N GLY A 150 -3.54 5.98 -3.50
CA GLY A 150 -2.42 6.83 -3.87
C GLY A 150 -1.90 7.71 -2.74
N LEU A 151 -2.44 7.61 -1.52
CA LEU A 151 -1.90 8.32 -0.36
C LEU A 151 -0.46 7.87 -0.08
N ILE A 152 0.33 8.79 0.42
CA ILE A 152 1.76 8.63 0.70
C ILE A 152 1.96 8.58 2.21
N PHE A 153 2.76 7.64 2.69
CA PHE A 153 3.22 7.65 4.07
C PHE A 153 4.11 8.87 4.32
N GLU A 154 3.73 9.70 5.30
CA GLU A 154 4.44 10.94 5.62
C GLU A 154 5.23 10.86 6.94
N GLY A 155 4.86 9.94 7.81
CA GLY A 155 5.58 9.78 9.06
C GLY A 155 4.89 8.90 10.09
N LEU A 156 5.63 8.61 11.17
CA LEU A 156 5.17 7.95 12.38
C LEU A 156 5.25 8.94 13.53
N THR A 157 4.12 9.18 14.17
CA THR A 157 4.06 9.95 15.41
C THR A 157 3.99 9.01 16.60
N ARG A 158 4.93 9.17 17.53
CA ARG A 158 5.04 8.25 18.67
C ARG A 158 4.14 8.70 19.81
N GLN A 159 3.39 7.73 20.38
CA GLN A 159 2.50 7.95 21.52
C GLN A 159 1.56 9.15 21.30
N SER A 160 0.96 9.21 20.12
CA SER A 160 0.16 10.37 19.69
C SER A 160 -1.33 10.08 19.60
N PHE A 161 -1.72 8.81 19.70
CA PHE A 161 -3.10 8.38 19.59
C PHE A 161 -3.57 7.70 20.88
N TRP A 162 -4.69 8.18 21.42
CA TRP A 162 -5.24 7.70 22.70
C TRP A 162 -6.65 7.20 22.53
N VAL A 163 -6.93 6.02 23.11
CA VAL A 163 -8.27 5.48 23.26
C VAL A 163 -8.44 5.11 24.73
N GLY A 164 -9.24 5.88 25.47
CA GLY A 164 -9.27 5.79 26.93
C GLY A 164 -7.88 6.03 27.51
N ASP A 165 -7.38 5.08 28.31
CA ASP A 165 -6.04 5.13 28.93
C ASP A 165 -4.96 4.43 28.08
N GLU A 166 -5.32 3.85 26.92
CA GLU A 166 -4.38 3.18 26.04
C GLU A 166 -3.79 4.17 25.04
N CYS A 167 -2.46 4.15 24.93
CA CYS A 167 -1.69 5.00 24.02
C CYS A 167 -0.99 4.17 22.96
N SER A 168 -1.05 4.62 21.72
CA SER A 168 -0.34 4.01 20.59
C SER A 168 0.37 5.05 19.73
N ASP A 169 1.28 4.56 18.88
CA ASP A 169 1.83 5.33 17.78
C ASP A 169 0.77 5.46 16.67
N ASP A 170 0.93 6.46 15.80
CA ASP A 170 0.05 6.68 14.67
C ASP A 170 0.85 6.91 13.38
N MET A 171 0.48 6.19 12.31
CA MET A 171 1.06 6.34 10.98
C MET A 171 0.24 7.35 10.19
N LEU A 172 0.89 8.41 9.73
CA LEU A 172 0.27 9.48 8.96
C LEU A 172 0.42 9.23 7.46
N TYR A 173 -0.69 9.33 6.75
CA TYR A 173 -0.78 9.28 5.30
C TYR A 173 -1.40 10.54 4.77
N GLY A 174 -0.84 11.10 3.70
CA GLY A 174 -1.33 12.30 3.08
C GLY A 174 -1.29 12.26 1.56
N MET A 175 -2.04 13.16 0.93
CA MET A 175 -2.08 13.35 -0.51
C MET A 175 -2.46 14.80 -0.81
N THR A 176 -1.62 15.51 -1.52
CA THR A 176 -1.96 16.83 -2.07
C THR A 176 -2.75 16.69 -3.37
N ARG A 177 -3.35 17.79 -3.85
CA ARG A 177 -4.02 17.80 -5.17
C ARG A 177 -3.06 17.39 -6.29
N SER A 178 -1.83 17.88 -6.27
CA SER A 178 -0.82 17.51 -7.28
C SER A 178 -0.45 16.02 -7.23
N ASP A 179 -0.37 15.42 -6.04
CA ASP A 179 -0.13 13.99 -5.90
C ASP A 179 -1.30 13.17 -6.45
N TRP A 180 -2.54 13.62 -6.20
CA TRP A 180 -3.73 12.97 -6.72
C TRP A 180 -3.81 13.04 -8.25
N GLU A 181 -3.54 14.21 -8.83
CA GLU A 181 -3.49 14.39 -10.28
C GLU A 181 -2.41 13.48 -10.91
N ALA A 182 -1.21 13.44 -10.33
CA ALA A 182 -0.14 12.54 -10.76
C ALA A 182 -0.56 11.06 -10.65
N TRP A 183 -1.19 10.69 -9.52
CA TRP A 183 -1.68 9.32 -9.31
C TRP A 183 -2.76 8.91 -10.31
N CYS A 184 -3.68 9.80 -10.64
CA CYS A 184 -4.73 9.56 -11.64
C CYS A 184 -4.16 9.39 -13.04
N ASN A 185 -3.15 10.18 -13.39
CA ASN A 185 -2.52 10.22 -14.72
C ASN A 185 -1.34 9.23 -14.87
N ARG A 186 -0.96 8.49 -13.82
CA ARG A 186 0.17 7.57 -13.90
C ARG A 186 -0.03 6.51 -14.98
N PRO A 187 1.03 6.02 -15.62
CA PRO A 187 0.97 4.94 -16.60
C PRO A 187 0.36 3.66 -15.99
N ARG A 188 -0.58 3.03 -16.69
CA ARG A 188 -1.23 1.78 -16.28
C ARG A 188 -1.02 0.63 -17.26
N GLN A 189 -0.66 0.96 -18.49
CA GLN A 189 -0.41 -0.02 -19.53
C GLN A 189 0.96 -0.64 -19.36
N ARG A 190 1.14 -1.84 -19.89
CA ARG A 190 2.45 -2.48 -19.97
C ARG A 190 3.35 -1.60 -20.84
N PRO A 191 4.63 -1.36 -20.44
CA PRO A 191 5.57 -0.64 -21.28
C PRO A 191 5.90 -1.45 -22.54
N ASP A 192 6.26 -0.76 -23.60
CA ASP A 192 6.70 -1.39 -24.84
C ASP A 192 8.11 -1.97 -24.66
N GLN A 193 8.97 -1.29 -23.89
CA GLN A 193 10.35 -1.70 -23.66
C GLN A 193 10.69 -1.65 -22.16
N VAL A 194 11.43 -2.66 -21.69
CA VAL A 194 12.04 -2.70 -20.36
C VAL A 194 13.50 -3.10 -20.51
N GLU A 195 14.41 -2.35 -19.90
CA GLU A 195 15.85 -2.58 -19.94
C GLU A 195 16.47 -2.53 -18.53
N LEU A 196 17.61 -3.23 -18.38
CA LEU A 196 18.48 -3.13 -17.20
C LEU A 196 19.70 -2.28 -17.56
N VAL A 197 19.70 -1.03 -17.15
CA VAL A 197 20.75 -0.08 -17.48
C VAL A 197 21.69 0.17 -16.30
N PRO A 198 23.00 0.46 -16.56
CA PRO A 198 23.92 0.81 -15.49
C PRO A 198 23.46 2.05 -14.70
N VAL A 199 23.68 2.04 -13.38
CA VAL A 199 23.55 3.25 -12.58
C VAL A 199 24.77 4.13 -12.80
N THR A 200 24.55 5.35 -13.25
CA THR A 200 25.58 6.30 -13.66
C THR A 200 25.40 7.66 -12.98
N ALA A 201 26.35 8.55 -13.15
CA ALA A 201 26.20 9.93 -12.69
C ALA A 201 24.97 10.63 -13.31
N GLY A 202 24.55 10.24 -14.52
CA GLY A 202 23.42 10.82 -15.23
C GLY A 202 22.05 10.42 -14.67
N ASN A 203 21.89 9.16 -14.26
CA ASN A 203 20.60 8.65 -13.78
C ASN A 203 20.54 8.43 -12.26
N ARG A 204 21.63 8.64 -11.50
CA ARG A 204 21.72 8.38 -10.05
C ARG A 204 20.64 9.07 -9.23
N ARG A 205 20.20 10.26 -9.66
CA ARG A 205 19.15 11.00 -8.97
C ARG A 205 17.79 10.29 -9.13
N ALA A 206 17.43 9.98 -10.37
CA ALA A 206 16.19 9.25 -10.65
C ALA A 206 16.14 7.90 -9.93
N VAL A 207 17.28 7.17 -9.87
CA VAL A 207 17.37 5.92 -9.08
C VAL A 207 17.21 6.17 -7.58
N GLY A 208 17.81 7.24 -7.06
CA GLY A 208 17.72 7.59 -5.64
C GLY A 208 16.33 8.04 -5.21
N ASP A 209 15.57 8.63 -6.13
CA ASP A 209 14.23 9.16 -5.91
C ASP A 209 13.11 8.08 -6.04
N LEU A 210 13.46 6.83 -6.40
CA LEU A 210 12.49 5.73 -6.45
C LEU A 210 11.86 5.45 -5.09
N VAL A 211 10.54 5.35 -5.05
CA VAL A 211 9.75 5.17 -3.84
C VAL A 211 8.81 3.98 -3.97
N ILE A 212 8.79 3.12 -2.96
CA ILE A 212 7.82 2.04 -2.82
C ILE A 212 6.72 2.42 -1.81
N HIS A 213 5.64 1.65 -1.79
CA HIS A 213 4.65 1.78 -0.72
C HIS A 213 5.24 1.38 0.64
N LYS A 214 4.85 2.06 1.70
CA LYS A 214 5.33 1.78 3.06
C LYS A 214 5.12 0.33 3.47
N THR A 215 3.99 -0.26 3.09
CA THR A 215 3.69 -1.67 3.37
C THR A 215 4.64 -2.65 2.68
N GLN A 216 5.40 -2.22 1.68
CA GLN A 216 6.37 -3.05 0.96
C GLN A 216 7.77 -3.02 1.58
N GLU A 217 8.07 -2.06 2.46
CA GLU A 217 9.39 -1.97 3.12
C GLU A 217 9.74 -3.19 3.97
N ARG A 218 8.74 -3.97 4.36
CA ARG A 218 8.94 -5.27 5.03
C ARG A 218 9.48 -6.37 4.10
N PHE A 219 9.40 -6.19 2.80
CA PHE A 219 9.81 -7.17 1.78
C PHE A 219 11.03 -6.72 0.98
N VAL A 220 11.24 -5.43 0.84
CA VAL A 220 12.35 -4.86 0.10
C VAL A 220 12.80 -3.56 0.76
N SER A 221 14.11 -3.37 0.87
CA SER A 221 14.68 -2.14 1.44
C SER A 221 14.38 -0.91 0.60
N THR A 222 14.31 0.25 1.25
CA THR A 222 14.31 1.56 0.55
C THR A 222 15.60 1.76 -0.25
N MET A 223 15.62 2.73 -1.16
CA MET A 223 16.84 3.02 -1.94
C MET A 223 18.04 3.38 -1.05
N LEU A 224 17.82 4.08 0.07
CA LEU A 224 18.89 4.35 1.05
C LEU A 224 19.47 3.05 1.62
N GLY A 225 18.62 2.09 1.99
CA GLY A 225 19.06 0.77 2.45
C GLY A 225 19.82 0.01 1.37
N ASN A 226 19.34 0.03 0.14
CA ASN A 226 19.99 -0.64 -0.99
C ASN A 226 21.39 -0.06 -1.28
N PHE A 227 21.55 1.27 -1.25
CA PHE A 227 22.86 1.90 -1.41
C PHE A 227 23.80 1.61 -0.23
N ARG A 228 23.29 1.57 1.00
CA ARG A 228 24.09 1.15 2.16
C ARG A 228 24.63 -0.27 1.98
N ASP A 229 23.76 -1.21 1.57
CA ASP A 229 24.16 -2.61 1.38
C ASP A 229 25.11 -2.78 0.16
N ALA A 230 25.03 -1.90 -0.84
CA ALA A 230 25.97 -1.88 -1.95
C ALA A 230 27.36 -1.32 -1.55
N LEU A 231 27.39 -0.32 -0.67
CA LEU A 231 28.64 0.30 -0.19
C LEU A 231 29.35 -0.54 0.87
N LEU A 232 28.59 -1.24 1.71
CA LEU A 232 29.05 -2.07 2.83
C LEU A 232 28.40 -3.47 2.67
N PRO A 233 28.82 -4.24 1.68
CA PRO A 233 28.20 -5.54 1.40
C PRO A 233 28.40 -6.52 2.55
N PRO A 234 27.43 -7.41 2.79
CA PRO A 234 27.56 -8.43 3.83
C PRO A 234 28.74 -9.38 3.53
N LEU A 235 29.30 -9.94 4.59
CA LEU A 235 30.25 -11.04 4.46
C LEU A 235 29.49 -12.36 4.30
N ARG A 236 29.96 -13.20 3.37
CA ARG A 236 29.52 -14.57 3.27
C ARG A 236 30.75 -15.48 3.26
N ASP A 237 30.80 -16.41 4.18
CA ASP A 237 31.99 -17.27 4.42
C ASP A 237 33.27 -16.43 4.66
N GLY A 238 33.13 -15.27 5.31
CA GLY A 238 34.25 -14.36 5.62
C GLY A 238 34.71 -13.49 4.44
N VAL A 239 34.06 -13.58 3.27
CA VAL A 239 34.41 -12.80 2.05
C VAL A 239 33.29 -11.80 1.75
N PRO A 240 33.60 -10.50 1.48
CA PRO A 240 32.60 -9.53 1.04
C PRO A 240 31.94 -9.99 -0.26
N VAL A 241 30.61 -9.88 -0.29
CA VAL A 241 29.86 -10.14 -1.53
C VAL A 241 30.05 -8.96 -2.48
N VAL A 242 30.32 -9.24 -3.76
CA VAL A 242 30.35 -8.18 -4.78
C VAL A 242 28.94 -7.88 -5.24
N PRO A 243 28.43 -6.66 -5.04
CA PRO A 243 27.07 -6.31 -5.46
C PRO A 243 27.02 -6.01 -6.96
N TRP A 244 26.13 -6.69 -7.66
CA TRP A 244 25.70 -6.37 -9.00
C TRP A 244 24.36 -5.63 -8.92
N PHE A 245 24.22 -4.48 -9.57
CA PHE A 245 22.96 -3.74 -9.58
C PHE A 245 22.76 -2.98 -10.89
N ARG A 246 21.48 -2.75 -11.23
CA ARG A 246 21.02 -2.00 -12.40
C ARG A 246 19.81 -1.16 -12.06
N ALA A 247 19.66 -0.05 -12.75
CA ALA A 247 18.38 0.62 -12.84
C ALA A 247 17.47 -0.12 -13.82
N ILE A 248 16.19 -0.16 -13.54
CA ILE A 248 15.16 -0.66 -14.46
C ILE A 248 14.60 0.55 -15.18
N GLU A 249 14.80 0.59 -16.49
CA GLU A 249 14.25 1.60 -17.38
C GLU A 249 13.05 1.01 -18.13
N ALA A 250 11.96 1.78 -18.24
CA ALA A 250 10.79 1.43 -19.01
C ALA A 250 10.40 2.59 -19.90
N ASP A 251 10.40 2.38 -21.21
CA ASP A 251 10.10 3.40 -22.23
C ASP A 251 10.93 4.70 -22.07
N GLY A 252 12.21 4.57 -21.68
CA GLY A 252 13.14 5.68 -21.48
C GLY A 252 13.06 6.37 -20.11
N GLU A 253 12.27 5.86 -19.17
CA GLU A 253 12.12 6.38 -17.81
C GLU A 253 12.67 5.39 -16.78
N ILE A 254 13.41 5.88 -15.76
CA ILE A 254 13.88 5.05 -14.64
C ILE A 254 12.70 4.80 -13.69
N VAL A 255 12.29 3.54 -13.62
CA VAL A 255 11.07 3.12 -12.89
C VAL A 255 11.33 2.07 -11.82
N GLY A 256 12.58 1.62 -11.66
CA GLY A 256 12.89 0.61 -10.68
C GLY A 256 14.38 0.35 -10.50
N PHE A 257 14.68 -0.59 -9.63
CA PHE A 257 16.02 -0.99 -9.26
C PHE A 257 16.08 -2.50 -9.00
N ILE A 258 17.15 -3.13 -9.44
CA ILE A 258 17.44 -4.55 -9.19
C ILE A 258 18.87 -4.69 -8.68
N MET A 259 19.07 -5.56 -7.68
CA MET A 259 20.37 -5.83 -7.07
C MET A 259 20.53 -7.29 -6.72
N ALA A 260 21.69 -7.83 -7.02
CA ALA A 260 22.05 -9.24 -6.77
C ALA A 260 23.50 -9.36 -6.30
N ALA A 261 23.86 -10.53 -5.80
CA ALA A 261 25.25 -10.93 -5.67
C ALA A 261 25.83 -11.26 -7.05
N GLU A 262 26.98 -10.66 -7.39
CA GLU A 262 27.64 -10.92 -8.67
C GLU A 262 28.13 -12.38 -8.79
N ILE A 263 28.15 -12.87 -10.02
CA ILE A 263 28.74 -14.18 -10.33
C ILE A 263 30.26 -14.04 -10.25
N THR A 264 30.90 -14.84 -9.44
CA THR A 264 32.36 -14.90 -9.27
C THR A 264 32.82 -16.35 -9.30
N GLU A 265 34.14 -16.58 -9.48
CA GLU A 265 34.70 -17.94 -9.38
C GLU A 265 34.36 -18.64 -8.05
N ALA A 266 34.33 -17.86 -6.96
CA ALA A 266 33.94 -18.37 -5.64
C ALA A 266 32.43 -18.54 -5.48
N ARG A 267 31.61 -17.97 -6.38
CA ARG A 267 30.15 -18.02 -6.33
C ARG A 267 29.56 -18.07 -7.73
N ALA A 268 29.34 -19.27 -8.22
CA ALA A 268 28.72 -19.50 -9.54
C ALA A 268 27.19 -19.33 -9.54
N THR A 269 26.53 -19.32 -8.34
CA THR A 269 25.08 -19.14 -8.19
C THR A 269 24.80 -17.73 -7.66
N PRO A 270 24.30 -16.80 -8.51
CA PRO A 270 23.90 -15.46 -8.09
C PRO A 270 22.68 -15.53 -7.18
N ARG A 271 22.61 -14.61 -6.23
CA ARG A 271 21.43 -14.43 -5.37
C ARG A 271 20.81 -13.07 -5.64
N LEU A 272 19.56 -13.05 -6.04
CA LEU A 272 18.79 -11.80 -6.14
C LEU A 272 18.48 -11.27 -4.73
N TRP A 273 18.95 -10.07 -4.42
CA TRP A 273 18.71 -9.44 -3.13
C TRP A 273 17.53 -8.50 -3.14
N ARG A 274 17.40 -7.72 -4.23
CA ARG A 274 16.42 -6.63 -4.32
C ARG A 274 15.83 -6.55 -5.72
N LEU A 275 14.52 -6.40 -5.76
CA LEU A 275 13.78 -6.04 -6.96
C LEU A 275 12.70 -5.04 -6.53
N LEU A 276 12.84 -3.80 -6.98
CA LEU A 276 12.00 -2.69 -6.60
C LEU A 276 11.44 -2.03 -7.86
N VAL A 277 10.15 -1.76 -7.89
CA VAL A 277 9.49 -0.92 -8.90
C VAL A 277 8.80 0.23 -8.20
N ASP A 278 9.04 1.44 -8.67
CA ASP A 278 8.43 2.66 -8.12
C ASP A 278 6.90 2.54 -8.03
N ARG A 279 6.31 3.06 -6.95
CA ARG A 279 4.88 2.97 -6.67
C ARG A 279 3.99 3.47 -7.81
N MET A 280 4.46 4.44 -8.59
CA MET A 280 3.74 5.02 -9.72
C MET A 280 3.70 4.08 -10.93
N HIS A 281 4.62 3.12 -11.01
CA HIS A 281 4.82 2.24 -12.16
C HIS A 281 4.48 0.77 -11.89
N GLN A 282 3.99 0.45 -10.67
CA GLN A 282 3.63 -0.91 -10.30
C GLN A 282 2.44 -1.46 -11.10
N ARG A 283 2.30 -2.80 -11.13
CA ARG A 283 1.22 -3.55 -11.82
C ARG A 283 1.20 -3.41 -13.34
N ARG A 284 2.32 -3.00 -13.95
CA ARG A 284 2.53 -2.90 -15.40
C ARG A 284 3.35 -4.06 -15.99
N GLY A 285 3.66 -5.09 -15.21
CA GLY A 285 4.51 -6.21 -15.64
C GLY A 285 6.03 -5.93 -15.60
N ILE A 286 6.44 -4.73 -15.17
CA ILE A 286 7.86 -4.29 -15.18
C ILE A 286 8.74 -5.20 -14.32
N GLY A 287 8.32 -5.53 -13.09
CA GLY A 287 9.11 -6.41 -12.22
C GLY A 287 9.32 -7.80 -12.82
N SER A 288 8.32 -8.34 -13.53
CA SER A 288 8.44 -9.61 -14.26
C SER A 288 9.42 -9.50 -15.42
N ALA A 289 9.33 -8.45 -16.24
CA ALA A 289 10.24 -8.24 -17.35
C ALA A 289 11.70 -8.03 -16.87
N ALA A 290 11.88 -7.26 -15.80
CA ALA A 290 13.21 -7.06 -15.20
C ALA A 290 13.81 -8.37 -14.69
N LEU A 291 12.98 -9.26 -14.12
CA LEU A 291 13.42 -10.57 -13.66
C LEU A 291 13.77 -11.49 -14.84
N ASP A 292 13.02 -11.46 -15.96
CA ASP A 292 13.37 -12.17 -17.19
C ASP A 292 14.74 -11.74 -17.71
N LEU A 293 14.99 -10.43 -17.79
CA LEU A 293 16.27 -9.89 -18.22
C LEU A 293 17.42 -10.27 -17.30
N PHE A 294 17.19 -10.29 -15.99
CA PHE A 294 18.19 -10.72 -15.01
C PHE A 294 18.49 -12.22 -15.14
N GLU A 295 17.48 -13.05 -15.32
CA GLU A 295 17.65 -14.51 -15.51
C GLU A 295 18.46 -14.81 -16.79
N HIS A 296 18.18 -14.10 -17.90
CA HIS A 296 18.98 -14.22 -19.12
C HIS A 296 20.43 -13.75 -18.91
N TRP A 297 20.61 -12.61 -18.26
CA TRP A 297 21.95 -12.11 -17.92
C TRP A 297 22.74 -13.15 -17.11
N CYS A 298 22.12 -13.78 -16.11
CA CYS A 298 22.74 -14.84 -15.30
C CYS A 298 23.16 -16.05 -16.16
N ALA A 299 22.29 -16.52 -17.06
CA ALA A 299 22.58 -17.64 -17.96
C ALA A 299 23.74 -17.30 -18.91
N ASP A 300 23.76 -16.12 -19.51
CA ASP A 300 24.82 -15.64 -20.40
C ASP A 300 26.19 -15.53 -19.70
N HIS A 301 26.18 -15.36 -18.36
CA HIS A 301 27.39 -15.32 -17.52
C HIS A 301 27.70 -16.66 -16.85
N GLY A 302 27.08 -17.75 -17.33
CA GLY A 302 27.42 -19.12 -16.95
C GLY A 302 26.78 -19.62 -15.65
N ALA A 303 25.78 -18.89 -15.08
CA ALA A 303 25.03 -19.40 -13.96
C ALA A 303 24.10 -20.53 -14.41
N THR A 304 24.07 -21.62 -13.63
CA THR A 304 23.14 -22.75 -13.83
C THR A 304 21.91 -22.67 -12.93
N ALA A 305 21.91 -21.76 -11.97
CA ALA A 305 20.79 -21.53 -11.05
C ALA A 305 20.84 -20.10 -10.50
N ILE A 306 19.70 -19.63 -9.96
CA ILE A 306 19.56 -18.34 -9.27
C ILE A 306 18.87 -18.59 -7.94
N GLU A 307 19.39 -18.00 -6.88
CA GLU A 307 18.79 -17.99 -5.54
C GLU A 307 17.99 -16.72 -5.30
N VAL A 308 16.88 -16.84 -4.58
CA VAL A 308 16.10 -15.73 -4.04
C VAL A 308 15.68 -16.04 -2.61
N SER A 309 15.28 -15.02 -1.86
CA SER A 309 14.57 -15.23 -0.60
C SER A 309 13.40 -14.26 -0.49
N TRP A 310 12.42 -14.61 0.33
CA TRP A 310 11.28 -13.73 0.61
C TRP A 310 10.72 -13.94 2.02
N THR A 311 10.21 -12.87 2.59
CA THR A 311 9.42 -12.90 3.82
C THR A 311 7.98 -13.33 3.51
N VAL A 312 7.39 -14.13 4.40
CA VAL A 312 5.99 -14.59 4.28
C VAL A 312 5.01 -13.50 4.69
N GLY A 313 3.85 -13.49 4.09
CA GLY A 313 2.74 -12.64 4.49
C GLY A 313 1.99 -11.98 3.34
N PRO A 314 0.89 -11.26 3.65
CA PRO A 314 0.10 -10.57 2.64
C PRO A 314 0.92 -9.51 1.91
N GLY A 315 1.00 -9.60 0.57
CA GLY A 315 1.82 -8.73 -0.28
C GLY A 315 3.23 -9.24 -0.54
N SER A 316 3.59 -10.44 -0.02
CA SER A 316 4.85 -11.12 -0.33
C SER A 316 5.05 -11.30 -1.83
N PRO A 317 6.30 -11.18 -2.36
CA PRO A 317 6.62 -11.47 -3.75
C PRO A 317 6.61 -12.97 -4.07
N ALA A 318 6.40 -13.85 -3.09
CA ALA A 318 6.41 -15.30 -3.26
C ALA A 318 5.61 -15.81 -4.47
N PRO A 319 4.34 -15.38 -4.71
CA PRO A 319 3.57 -15.85 -5.87
C PRO A 319 4.23 -15.52 -7.22
N MET A 320 4.92 -14.37 -7.31
CA MET A 320 5.65 -13.98 -8.51
C MET A 320 6.83 -14.90 -8.77
N TYR A 321 7.63 -15.22 -7.74
CA TYR A 321 8.78 -16.11 -7.87
C TYR A 321 8.36 -17.55 -8.13
N GLN A 322 7.36 -18.06 -7.40
CA GLN A 322 6.84 -19.41 -7.57
C GLN A 322 6.27 -19.64 -8.98
N ALA A 323 5.50 -18.69 -9.51
CA ALA A 323 4.97 -18.74 -10.88
C ALA A 323 6.07 -18.78 -11.96
N ARG A 324 7.31 -18.40 -11.62
CA ARG A 324 8.48 -18.41 -12.50
C ARG A 324 9.39 -19.63 -12.27
N GLY A 325 8.98 -20.57 -11.44
CA GLY A 325 9.73 -21.80 -11.19
C GLY A 325 10.82 -21.69 -10.13
N TYR A 326 10.76 -20.69 -9.27
CA TYR A 326 11.58 -20.68 -8.04
C TYR A 326 10.96 -21.61 -7.01
N GLU A 327 11.69 -22.63 -6.62
CA GLU A 327 11.25 -23.68 -5.69
C GLU A 327 11.89 -23.47 -4.31
N PRO A 328 11.11 -23.49 -3.22
CA PRO A 328 11.65 -23.42 -1.87
C PRO A 328 12.65 -24.55 -1.60
N THR A 329 13.81 -24.20 -1.03
CA THR A 329 14.86 -25.18 -0.68
C THR A 329 14.59 -25.91 0.64
N GLY A 330 13.61 -25.44 1.41
CA GLY A 330 13.35 -25.86 2.79
C GLY A 330 14.18 -25.11 3.82
N GLN A 331 15.11 -24.25 3.40
CA GLN A 331 15.90 -23.41 4.30
C GLN A 331 15.13 -22.13 4.66
N ILE A 332 15.15 -21.76 5.94
CA ILE A 332 14.63 -20.49 6.47
C ILE A 332 15.77 -19.82 7.23
N GLU A 333 16.09 -18.59 6.86
CA GLU A 333 17.10 -17.77 7.52
C GLU A 333 16.53 -16.38 7.76
N ASP A 334 16.64 -15.84 8.96
CA ASP A 334 16.11 -14.53 9.39
C ASP A 334 14.58 -14.33 9.08
N GLY A 335 13.83 -15.44 9.08
CA GLY A 335 12.38 -15.43 8.76
C GLY A 335 12.08 -15.38 7.26
N GLU A 336 13.07 -15.44 6.39
CA GLU A 336 12.94 -15.53 4.94
C GLU A 336 12.99 -16.99 4.44
N ILE A 337 12.10 -17.35 3.54
CA ILE A 337 12.12 -18.61 2.81
C ILE A 337 13.11 -18.47 1.66
N HIS A 338 14.10 -19.38 1.62
CA HIS A 338 15.05 -19.48 0.52
C HIS A 338 14.49 -20.35 -0.61
N ALA A 339 14.69 -19.93 -1.84
CA ALA A 339 14.28 -20.65 -3.03
C ALA A 339 15.33 -20.55 -4.13
N ILE A 340 15.29 -21.52 -5.02
CA ILE A 340 16.23 -21.66 -6.14
C ILE A 340 15.45 -21.93 -7.43
N LYS A 341 15.91 -21.33 -8.52
CA LYS A 341 15.49 -21.65 -9.88
C LYS A 341 16.69 -22.17 -10.66
N ARG A 342 16.58 -23.34 -11.29
CA ARG A 342 17.55 -23.85 -12.24
C ARG A 342 17.33 -23.18 -13.59
N LEU A 343 18.42 -22.72 -14.20
CA LEU A 343 18.42 -22.16 -15.56
C LEU A 343 18.65 -23.31 -16.54
N THR A 344 17.86 -23.35 -17.60
CA THR A 344 17.95 -24.36 -18.68
C THR A 344 18.64 -23.79 -19.90
#